data_dcc60b962c31b2885d45679a41c83d81
#
_entry.id   dcc60b962c31b2885d45679a41c83d81
#
_cell.length_a   1.000
_cell.length_b   1.000
_cell.length_c   1.000
_cell.angle_alpha   90.00
_cell.angle_beta   90.00
_cell.angle_gamma   90.00
#
_symmetry.space_group_name_H-M   'P 1'
#
loop_
_entity.id
_entity.type
_entity.pdbx_description
1 polymer ?
#
loop_
_entity_poly.entity_id
_entity_poly.type
_entity_poly.pdbx_seq_one_letter_code
_entity_poly.pdbx_strand_id
1 'polypeptide(L)'
;MLMVVYVFFVGWKESMEAIAILGFGFFVALLFVCVLLHELGHALTARRYGVSTKDIIISPIGGVARLRRMPRKPWSEFWVAIMGPAVNIAIALILAIIISVTPLSFIPAGAPSQLFGNIANLFPLLMWINLGLVIFNLIPAFPMDGGRIFRSLLSLRWSPLQSTRIASYSGQFIASGFIFYGLYQGEFILPFIGVFVFVTAAMEYRNMKRFSAAQSQKILHITRPVKPLFVDDPIHRVYELLENSDDNHLIVLNDKYQAIGYIDTCKLVPEDESDSRFMVRDYMIQGVKEVHYTASIADVALEFEDHPYPIFAVSTDNYLLGSIRQNDVL
;
A
#
# COMPACT_ATOMS: atom_id res chain seq x y z
N MET A 1 16.30 15.97 1.35
CA MET A 1 17.69 16.09 1.83
C MET A 1 18.63 15.14 1.09
N LEU A 2 18.41 13.81 1.08
CA LEU A 2 19.30 12.85 0.38
C LEU A 2 19.50 13.16 -1.11
N MET A 3 18.45 13.57 -1.82
CA MET A 3 18.51 13.90 -3.23
C MET A 3 19.40 15.14 -3.52
N VAL A 4 19.31 16.16 -2.68
CA VAL A 4 20.17 17.37 -2.79
C VAL A 4 21.63 16.96 -2.58
N VAL A 5 21.91 16.16 -1.55
CA VAL A 5 23.26 15.63 -1.28
C VAL A 5 23.78 14.83 -2.48
N TYR A 6 22.94 13.99 -3.08
CA TYR A 6 23.28 13.20 -4.26
C TYR A 6 23.64 14.09 -5.47
N VAL A 7 22.85 15.13 -5.76
CA VAL A 7 23.10 16.08 -6.84
C VAL A 7 24.45 16.77 -6.66
N PHE A 8 24.73 17.27 -5.45
CA PHE A 8 26.01 17.91 -5.15
C PHE A 8 27.19 16.91 -5.20
N PHE A 9 27.02 15.69 -4.71
CA PHE A 9 28.05 14.64 -4.77
C PHE A 9 28.40 14.28 -6.20
N VAL A 10 27.43 14.06 -7.06
CA VAL A 10 27.64 13.76 -8.49
C VAL A 10 28.27 14.96 -9.19
N GLY A 11 27.80 16.17 -8.96
CA GLY A 11 28.36 17.39 -9.53
C GLY A 11 29.82 17.58 -9.16
N TRP A 12 30.20 17.31 -7.91
CA TRP A 12 31.56 17.37 -7.44
C TRP A 12 32.43 16.27 -8.06
N LYS A 13 31.96 15.02 -8.09
CA LYS A 13 32.67 13.86 -8.67
C LYS A 13 32.96 14.05 -10.15
N GLU A 14 31.99 14.59 -10.91
CA GLU A 14 32.10 14.82 -12.36
C GLU A 14 32.70 16.19 -12.70
N SER A 15 33.20 16.94 -11.70
CA SER A 15 33.79 18.28 -11.88
C SER A 15 32.89 19.24 -12.69
N MET A 16 31.59 19.20 -12.43
CA MET A 16 30.61 19.99 -13.16
C MET A 16 30.66 21.47 -12.76
N GLU A 17 30.44 22.36 -13.74
CA GLU A 17 30.24 23.78 -13.47
C GLU A 17 28.95 24.01 -12.65
N ALA A 18 28.92 25.12 -11.88
CA ALA A 18 27.78 25.44 -11.02
C ALA A 18 26.43 25.46 -11.76
N ILE A 19 26.41 25.98 -13.02
CA ILE A 19 25.21 26.01 -13.85
C ILE A 19 24.73 24.60 -14.23
N ALA A 20 25.66 23.67 -14.49
CA ALA A 20 25.33 22.28 -14.81
C ALA A 20 24.82 21.51 -13.57
N ILE A 21 25.34 21.81 -12.38
CA ILE A 21 24.83 21.26 -11.12
C ILE A 21 23.38 21.72 -10.87
N LEU A 22 23.10 23.01 -11.10
CA LEU A 22 21.74 23.54 -11.00
C LEU A 22 20.80 22.92 -12.03
N GLY A 23 21.26 22.76 -13.29
CA GLY A 23 20.52 22.07 -14.35
C GLY A 23 20.23 20.62 -14.01
N PHE A 24 21.19 19.89 -13.45
CA PHE A 24 21.00 18.52 -12.97
C PHE A 24 19.99 18.46 -11.83
N GLY A 25 20.09 19.36 -10.85
CA GLY A 25 19.11 19.44 -9.76
C GLY A 25 17.70 19.74 -10.25
N PHE A 26 17.55 20.65 -11.21
CA PHE A 26 16.29 20.97 -11.85
C PHE A 26 15.72 19.76 -12.63
N PHE A 27 16.56 19.07 -13.39
CA PHE A 27 16.18 17.86 -14.10
C PHE A 27 15.66 16.77 -13.15
N VAL A 28 16.36 16.52 -12.05
CA VAL A 28 15.94 15.54 -11.03
C VAL A 28 14.60 15.96 -10.42
N ALA A 29 14.38 17.24 -10.15
CA ALA A 29 13.09 17.74 -9.66
C ALA A 29 11.95 17.48 -10.67
N LEU A 30 12.19 17.76 -11.98
CA LEU A 30 11.23 17.46 -13.05
C LEU A 30 10.93 15.97 -13.15
N LEU A 31 11.94 15.12 -13.03
CA LEU A 31 11.76 13.66 -13.02
C LEU A 31 10.86 13.23 -11.86
N PHE A 32 11.05 13.80 -10.67
CA PHE A 32 10.16 13.54 -9.53
C PHE A 32 8.72 13.96 -9.79
N VAL A 33 8.53 15.11 -10.46
CA VAL A 33 7.18 15.55 -10.86
C VAL A 33 6.56 14.53 -11.83
N CYS A 34 7.31 14.00 -12.80
CA CYS A 34 6.81 12.97 -13.71
C CYS A 34 6.39 11.69 -12.96
N VAL A 35 7.21 11.24 -12.00
CA VAL A 35 6.89 10.07 -11.16
C VAL A 35 5.66 10.36 -10.30
N LEU A 36 5.56 11.55 -9.71
CA LEU A 36 4.39 11.94 -8.91
C LEU A 36 3.10 11.95 -9.76
N LEU A 37 3.16 12.48 -10.99
CA LEU A 37 2.04 12.50 -11.91
C LEU A 37 1.64 11.06 -12.33
N HIS A 38 2.61 10.17 -12.53
CA HIS A 38 2.38 8.75 -12.77
C HIS A 38 1.59 8.12 -11.61
N GLU A 39 2.05 8.29 -10.35
CA GLU A 39 1.35 7.79 -9.16
C GLU A 39 -0.04 8.42 -9.00
N LEU A 40 -0.17 9.71 -9.33
CA LEU A 40 -1.46 10.40 -9.32
C LEU A 40 -2.43 9.80 -10.35
N GLY A 41 -1.93 9.35 -11.50
CA GLY A 41 -2.71 8.62 -12.49
C GLY A 41 -3.36 7.37 -11.91
N HIS A 42 -2.60 6.56 -11.18
CA HIS A 42 -3.13 5.40 -10.45
C HIS A 42 -4.14 5.79 -9.38
N ALA A 43 -3.79 6.77 -8.53
CA ALA A 43 -4.61 7.19 -7.39
C ALA A 43 -5.97 7.77 -7.83
N LEU A 44 -5.99 8.65 -8.82
CA LEU A 44 -7.23 9.25 -9.34
C LEU A 44 -8.14 8.20 -10.00
N THR A 45 -7.53 7.23 -10.69
CA THR A 45 -8.29 6.13 -11.29
C THR A 45 -8.84 5.20 -10.22
N ALA A 46 -8.04 4.84 -9.21
CA ALA A 46 -8.50 4.02 -8.09
C ALA A 46 -9.69 4.66 -7.36
N ARG A 47 -9.66 5.98 -7.16
CA ARG A 47 -10.76 6.74 -6.55
C ARG A 47 -12.07 6.62 -7.33
N ARG A 48 -12.03 6.58 -8.68
CA ARG A 48 -13.23 6.36 -9.52
C ARG A 48 -13.85 4.98 -9.30
N TYR A 49 -13.08 4.01 -8.86
CA TYR A 49 -13.55 2.67 -8.52
C TYR A 49 -13.84 2.48 -7.03
N GLY A 50 -13.97 3.59 -6.26
CA GLY A 50 -14.35 3.55 -4.84
C GLY A 50 -13.22 3.14 -3.90
N VAL A 51 -11.97 3.13 -4.38
CA VAL A 51 -10.80 2.84 -3.56
C VAL A 51 -10.20 4.15 -3.05
N SER A 52 -10.22 4.36 -1.74
CA SER A 52 -9.58 5.51 -1.12
C SER A 52 -8.07 5.32 -1.06
N THR A 53 -7.31 6.34 -1.42
CA THR A 53 -5.87 6.43 -1.14
C THR A 53 -5.67 6.85 0.30
N LYS A 54 -4.87 6.10 1.07
CA LYS A 54 -4.56 6.44 2.46
C LYS A 54 -3.57 7.61 2.50
N ASP A 55 -2.48 7.50 1.74
CA ASP A 55 -1.42 8.51 1.64
C ASP A 55 -0.64 8.34 0.33
N ILE A 56 -0.06 9.42 -0.17
CA ILE A 56 0.99 9.37 -1.19
C ILE A 56 2.31 9.61 -0.47
N ILE A 57 3.09 8.54 -0.28
CA ILE A 57 4.42 8.66 0.34
C ILE A 57 5.43 8.89 -0.77
N ILE A 58 6.04 10.06 -0.75
CA ILE A 58 7.20 10.36 -1.61
C ILE A 58 8.43 9.81 -0.91
N SER A 59 8.97 8.71 -1.45
CA SER A 59 10.23 8.10 -1.00
C SER A 59 11.37 8.55 -1.91
N PRO A 60 12.62 8.57 -1.44
CA PRO A 60 13.80 8.80 -2.30
C PRO A 60 13.94 7.80 -3.46
N ILE A 61 13.24 6.67 -3.39
CA ILE A 61 13.27 5.58 -4.39
C ILE A 61 12.07 5.66 -5.34
N GLY A 62 11.12 6.61 -5.11
CA GLY A 62 9.90 6.81 -5.92
C GLY A 62 8.70 7.22 -5.07
N GLY A 63 7.65 7.71 -5.71
CA GLY A 63 6.35 7.91 -5.09
C GLY A 63 5.65 6.56 -4.92
N VAL A 64 5.08 6.30 -3.75
CA VAL A 64 4.21 5.14 -3.52
C VAL A 64 2.86 5.65 -3.05
N ALA A 65 1.86 5.59 -3.93
CA ALA A 65 0.47 5.77 -3.51
C ALA A 65 0.04 4.52 -2.74
N ARG A 66 -0.09 4.63 -1.41
CA ARG A 66 -0.67 3.54 -0.62
C ARG A 66 -2.18 3.51 -0.87
N LEU A 67 -2.60 2.68 -1.81
CA LEU A 67 -4.00 2.33 -1.96
C LEU A 67 -4.41 1.47 -0.76
N ARG A 68 -5.49 1.84 -0.06
CA ARG A 68 -6.03 1.03 1.05
C ARG A 68 -6.37 -0.38 0.62
N ARG A 69 -6.87 -0.54 -0.61
CA ARG A 69 -7.21 -1.84 -1.21
C ARG A 69 -7.00 -1.79 -2.72
N MET A 70 -6.55 -2.88 -3.32
CA MET A 70 -6.69 -3.05 -4.77
C MET A 70 -8.15 -3.31 -5.12
N PRO A 71 -8.66 -2.76 -6.23
CA PRO A 71 -9.99 -3.09 -6.69
C PRO A 71 -10.14 -4.60 -6.84
N ARG A 72 -11.20 -5.19 -6.28
CA ARG A 72 -11.47 -6.64 -6.36
C ARG A 72 -11.88 -7.11 -7.77
N LYS A 73 -12.31 -6.18 -8.63
CA LYS A 73 -12.76 -6.50 -10.00
C LYS A 73 -11.56 -6.44 -10.96
N PRO A 74 -11.32 -7.46 -11.80
CA PRO A 74 -10.19 -7.51 -12.71
C PRO A 74 -10.07 -6.27 -13.62
N TRP A 75 -11.18 -5.81 -14.20
CA TRP A 75 -11.19 -4.61 -15.05
C TRP A 75 -10.83 -3.34 -14.32
N SER A 76 -11.24 -3.20 -13.05
CA SER A 76 -10.86 -2.04 -12.25
C SER A 76 -9.35 -2.03 -11.96
N GLU A 77 -8.78 -3.18 -11.64
CA GLU A 77 -7.33 -3.32 -11.46
C GLU A 77 -6.56 -3.01 -12.75
N PHE A 78 -7.04 -3.49 -13.89
CA PHE A 78 -6.46 -3.20 -15.21
C PHE A 78 -6.38 -1.69 -15.47
N TRP A 79 -7.52 -0.99 -15.35
CA TRP A 79 -7.56 0.44 -15.60
C TRP A 79 -6.72 1.25 -14.61
N VAL A 80 -6.71 0.86 -13.35
CA VAL A 80 -5.84 1.50 -12.36
C VAL A 80 -4.38 1.31 -12.75
N ALA A 81 -3.96 0.10 -13.09
CA ALA A 81 -2.56 -0.20 -13.39
C ALA A 81 -2.06 0.47 -14.69
N ILE A 82 -2.90 0.60 -15.72
CA ILE A 82 -2.46 1.19 -17.00
C ILE A 82 -2.38 2.72 -16.95
N MET A 83 -3.06 3.38 -16.00
CA MET A 83 -3.12 4.85 -15.99
C MET A 83 -1.82 5.52 -15.59
N GLY A 84 -0.97 4.89 -14.79
CA GLY A 84 0.38 5.42 -14.54
C GLY A 84 1.22 5.50 -15.82
N PRO A 85 1.46 4.39 -16.51
CA PRO A 85 2.12 4.40 -17.82
C PRO A 85 1.46 5.34 -18.83
N ALA A 86 0.13 5.45 -18.86
CA ALA A 86 -0.59 6.36 -19.76
C ALA A 86 -0.26 7.84 -19.49
N VAL A 87 -0.08 8.23 -18.23
CA VAL A 87 0.38 9.58 -17.86
C VAL A 87 1.79 9.83 -18.40
N ASN A 88 2.72 8.87 -18.26
CA ASN A 88 4.08 9.04 -18.80
C ASN A 88 4.08 9.13 -20.33
N ILE A 89 3.21 8.39 -21.03
CA ILE A 89 3.01 8.55 -22.46
C ILE A 89 2.53 9.96 -22.80
N ALA A 90 1.54 10.47 -22.07
CA ALA A 90 1.02 11.82 -22.28
C ALA A 90 2.12 12.89 -22.08
N ILE A 91 2.94 12.75 -21.02
CA ILE A 91 4.07 13.64 -20.76
C ILE A 91 5.07 13.56 -21.93
N ALA A 92 5.44 12.35 -22.39
CA ALA A 92 6.38 12.18 -23.49
C ALA A 92 5.85 12.80 -24.80
N LEU A 93 4.55 12.66 -25.09
CA LEU A 93 3.91 13.29 -26.26
C LEU A 93 3.91 14.82 -26.15
N ILE A 94 3.60 15.40 -25.00
CA ILE A 94 3.66 16.85 -24.79
C ILE A 94 5.08 17.35 -25.00
N LEU A 95 6.08 16.67 -24.44
CA LEU A 95 7.50 17.02 -24.63
C LEU A 95 7.92 16.89 -26.08
N ALA A 96 7.47 15.86 -26.81
CA ALA A 96 7.73 15.70 -28.24
C ALA A 96 7.16 16.86 -29.06
N ILE A 97 5.94 17.33 -28.76
CA ILE A 97 5.34 18.51 -29.39
C ILE A 97 6.18 19.76 -29.09
N ILE A 98 6.56 20.00 -27.83
CA ILE A 98 7.40 21.13 -27.45
C ILE A 98 8.72 21.12 -28.24
N ILE A 99 9.39 19.98 -28.33
CA ILE A 99 10.64 19.82 -29.06
C ILE A 99 10.45 20.10 -30.57
N SER A 100 9.30 19.69 -31.15
CA SER A 100 9.05 19.86 -32.58
C SER A 100 8.76 21.31 -33.00
N VAL A 101 8.18 22.12 -32.09
CA VAL A 101 7.82 23.53 -32.37
C VAL A 101 8.89 24.53 -31.91
N THR A 102 9.86 24.09 -31.11
CA THR A 102 10.95 24.91 -30.61
C THR A 102 12.26 24.50 -31.29
N PRO A 103 13.17 25.43 -31.59
CA PRO A 103 14.49 25.12 -32.17
C PRO A 103 15.44 24.49 -31.13
N LEU A 104 14.91 23.60 -30.29
CA LEU A 104 15.68 22.88 -29.27
C LEU A 104 16.37 21.70 -29.96
N SER A 105 17.62 21.87 -30.38
CA SER A 105 18.42 20.77 -30.90
C SER A 105 18.97 19.94 -29.74
N PHE A 106 18.68 18.66 -29.78
CA PHE A 106 19.40 17.69 -28.93
C PHE A 106 20.84 17.62 -29.42
N ILE A 107 21.77 18.11 -28.62
CA ILE A 107 23.19 17.95 -28.84
C ILE A 107 23.60 16.69 -28.09
N PRO A 108 24.08 15.62 -28.77
CA PRO A 108 24.67 14.47 -28.09
C PRO A 108 25.82 14.97 -27.24
N ALA A 109 25.61 15.11 -25.95
CA ALA A 109 26.62 15.65 -25.07
C ALA A 109 27.55 14.52 -24.64
N GLY A 110 28.83 14.70 -24.89
CA GLY A 110 29.87 13.76 -24.45
C GLY A 110 30.14 13.77 -22.95
N ALA A 111 29.78 14.86 -22.27
CA ALA A 111 30.01 15.01 -20.83
C ALA A 111 28.75 15.48 -20.10
N PRO A 112 28.55 15.07 -18.83
CA PRO A 112 27.40 15.47 -18.01
C PRO A 112 27.25 16.99 -17.88
N SER A 113 28.35 17.75 -17.83
CA SER A 113 28.36 19.20 -17.79
C SER A 113 27.70 19.86 -19.00
N GLN A 114 27.93 19.31 -20.21
CA GLN A 114 27.31 19.80 -21.45
C GLN A 114 25.81 19.42 -21.51
N LEU A 115 25.45 18.25 -21.01
CA LEU A 115 24.08 17.78 -20.98
C LEU A 115 23.21 18.65 -20.06
N PHE A 116 23.66 18.90 -18.83
CA PHE A 116 22.90 19.62 -17.80
C PHE A 116 23.18 21.13 -17.80
N GLY A 117 24.22 21.60 -18.45
CA GLY A 117 24.56 23.02 -18.61
C GLY A 117 23.61 23.78 -19.57
N ASN A 118 22.85 23.05 -20.40
CA ASN A 118 21.87 23.64 -21.28
C ASN A 118 20.46 23.08 -21.02
N ILE A 119 19.57 23.96 -20.59
CA ILE A 119 18.19 23.61 -20.24
C ILE A 119 17.42 23.00 -21.43
N ALA A 120 17.79 23.36 -22.68
CA ALA A 120 17.19 22.81 -23.88
C ALA A 120 17.40 21.29 -24.01
N ASN A 121 18.53 20.77 -23.54
CA ASN A 121 18.84 19.35 -23.58
C ASN A 121 18.01 18.51 -22.58
N LEU A 122 17.43 19.15 -21.57
CA LEU A 122 16.65 18.46 -20.55
C LEU A 122 15.31 17.93 -21.10
N PHE A 123 14.69 18.60 -22.07
CA PHE A 123 13.40 18.20 -22.64
C PHE A 123 13.49 16.85 -23.37
N PRO A 124 14.41 16.66 -24.34
CA PRO A 124 14.59 15.36 -24.99
C PRO A 124 14.97 14.25 -23.98
N LEU A 125 15.85 14.56 -23.03
CA LEU A 125 16.24 13.59 -22.01
C LEU A 125 15.05 13.16 -21.15
N LEU A 126 14.23 14.11 -20.70
CA LEU A 126 13.03 13.83 -19.92
C LEU A 126 12.00 13.03 -20.72
N MET A 127 11.84 13.32 -22.01
CA MET A 127 10.99 12.56 -22.93
C MET A 127 11.42 11.09 -23.00
N TRP A 128 12.72 10.84 -23.27
CA TRP A 128 13.25 9.49 -23.39
C TRP A 128 13.17 8.71 -22.07
N ILE A 129 13.39 9.38 -20.93
CA ILE A 129 13.24 8.72 -19.62
C ILE A 129 11.78 8.36 -19.36
N ASN A 130 10.82 9.25 -19.70
CA ASN A 130 9.39 8.89 -19.55
C ASN A 130 9.00 7.70 -20.44
N LEU A 131 9.50 7.62 -21.67
CA LEU A 131 9.31 6.43 -22.52
C LEU A 131 9.97 5.17 -21.92
N GLY A 132 11.17 5.31 -21.39
CA GLY A 132 11.87 4.24 -20.65
C GLY A 132 11.07 3.75 -19.45
N LEU A 133 10.49 4.68 -18.67
CA LEU A 133 9.61 4.36 -17.55
C LEU A 133 8.34 3.60 -18.00
N VAL A 134 7.75 3.97 -19.15
CA VAL A 134 6.62 3.22 -19.73
C VAL A 134 7.04 1.80 -20.05
N ILE A 135 8.13 1.61 -20.80
CA ILE A 135 8.62 0.29 -21.20
C ILE A 135 8.91 -0.56 -19.97
N PHE A 136 9.63 0.01 -18.98
CA PHE A 136 9.98 -0.69 -17.75
C PHE A 136 8.75 -1.07 -16.94
N ASN A 137 7.80 -0.14 -16.77
CA ASN A 137 6.57 -0.40 -16.01
C ASN A 137 5.60 -1.35 -16.73
N LEU A 138 5.69 -1.52 -18.04
CA LEU A 138 4.87 -2.48 -18.79
C LEU A 138 5.47 -3.91 -18.81
N ILE A 139 6.67 -4.13 -18.28
CA ILE A 139 7.22 -5.49 -18.12
C ILE A 139 6.24 -6.33 -17.28
N PRO A 140 5.83 -7.53 -17.74
CA PRO A 140 4.86 -8.37 -17.04
C PRO A 140 5.47 -9.07 -15.80
N ALA A 141 5.97 -8.29 -14.88
CA ALA A 141 6.65 -8.72 -13.65
C ALA A 141 6.28 -7.80 -12.48
N PHE A 142 6.06 -8.37 -11.28
CA PHE A 142 5.99 -7.56 -10.06
C PHE A 142 7.39 -7.06 -9.67
N PRO A 143 7.50 -5.84 -9.14
CA PRO A 143 6.46 -4.95 -8.63
C PRO A 143 5.90 -3.95 -9.69
N MET A 144 6.25 -4.07 -10.96
CA MET A 144 5.85 -3.14 -12.02
C MET A 144 4.34 -3.23 -12.30
N ASP A 145 3.81 -2.17 -12.95
CA ASP A 145 2.40 -2.11 -13.34
C ASP A 145 2.02 -3.18 -14.36
N GLY A 146 2.95 -3.55 -15.24
CA GLY A 146 2.79 -4.64 -16.19
C GLY A 146 2.49 -5.99 -15.53
N GLY A 147 3.06 -6.25 -14.36
CA GLY A 147 2.71 -7.41 -13.54
C GLY A 147 1.26 -7.39 -13.06
N ARG A 148 0.77 -6.22 -12.65
CA ARG A 148 -0.64 -6.01 -12.26
C ARG A 148 -1.59 -6.10 -13.44
N ILE A 149 -1.23 -5.48 -14.57
CA ILE A 149 -1.98 -5.58 -15.83
C ILE A 149 -2.08 -7.05 -16.23
N PHE A 150 -0.97 -7.78 -16.23
CA PHE A 150 -0.94 -9.19 -16.58
C PHE A 150 -1.78 -10.04 -15.63
N ARG A 151 -1.65 -9.84 -14.30
CA ARG A 151 -2.49 -10.49 -13.30
C ARG A 151 -3.98 -10.22 -13.53
N SER A 152 -4.34 -8.96 -13.79
CA SER A 152 -5.74 -8.58 -13.98
C SER A 152 -6.38 -9.26 -15.19
N LEU A 153 -5.64 -9.35 -16.31
CA LEU A 153 -6.09 -10.06 -17.52
C LEU A 153 -6.24 -11.56 -17.27
N LEU A 154 -5.29 -12.17 -16.56
CA LEU A 154 -5.38 -13.57 -16.16
C LEU A 154 -6.59 -13.82 -15.24
N SER A 155 -6.91 -12.87 -14.36
CA SER A 155 -8.03 -12.95 -13.42
C SER A 155 -9.41 -12.90 -14.07
N LEU A 156 -9.50 -12.61 -15.37
CA LEU A 156 -10.73 -12.76 -16.13
C LEU A 156 -11.10 -14.23 -16.35
N ARG A 157 -10.14 -15.16 -16.27
CA ARG A 157 -10.33 -16.58 -16.57
C ARG A 157 -9.93 -17.53 -15.43
N TRP A 158 -9.03 -17.10 -14.55
CA TRP A 158 -8.52 -17.88 -13.42
C TRP A 158 -8.81 -17.18 -12.09
N SER A 159 -8.70 -17.96 -11.00
CA SER A 159 -8.84 -17.39 -9.65
C SER A 159 -7.71 -16.35 -9.37
N PRO A 160 -7.96 -15.37 -8.50
CA PRO A 160 -6.95 -14.35 -8.15
C PRO A 160 -5.62 -14.96 -7.67
N LEU A 161 -5.67 -16.06 -6.91
CA LEU A 161 -4.48 -16.77 -6.45
C LEU A 161 -3.69 -17.39 -7.59
N GLN A 162 -4.38 -18.05 -8.54
CA GLN A 162 -3.74 -18.66 -9.71
C GLN A 162 -3.14 -17.59 -10.63
N SER A 163 -3.87 -16.51 -10.88
CA SER A 163 -3.42 -15.37 -11.69
C SER A 163 -2.18 -14.72 -11.10
N THR A 164 -2.15 -14.49 -9.77
CA THR A 164 -0.97 -13.95 -9.08
C THR A 164 0.20 -14.93 -9.13
N ARG A 165 -0.06 -16.24 -9.00
CA ARG A 165 0.99 -17.26 -9.11
C ARG A 165 1.65 -17.22 -10.49
N ILE A 166 0.87 -17.21 -11.57
CA ILE A 166 1.38 -17.17 -12.94
C ILE A 166 2.18 -15.88 -13.17
N ALA A 167 1.62 -14.72 -12.81
CA ALA A 167 2.29 -13.43 -12.96
C ALA A 167 3.59 -13.34 -12.14
N SER A 168 3.62 -13.91 -10.94
CA SER A 168 4.83 -13.97 -10.10
C SER A 168 5.91 -14.84 -10.72
N TYR A 169 5.60 -16.03 -11.21
CA TYR A 169 6.58 -16.90 -11.85
C TYR A 169 7.10 -16.32 -13.17
N SER A 170 6.24 -15.66 -13.95
CA SER A 170 6.66 -14.90 -15.15
C SER A 170 7.67 -13.83 -14.79
N GLY A 171 7.39 -13.06 -13.73
CA GLY A 171 8.31 -12.03 -13.22
C GLY A 171 9.63 -12.59 -12.73
N GLN A 172 9.61 -13.71 -11.99
CA GLN A 172 10.83 -14.39 -11.54
C GLN A 172 11.68 -14.93 -12.71
N PHE A 173 11.04 -15.43 -13.75
CA PHE A 173 11.73 -15.88 -14.96
C PHE A 173 12.45 -14.73 -15.67
N ILE A 174 11.76 -13.59 -15.88
CA ILE A 174 12.34 -12.38 -16.46
C ILE A 174 13.49 -11.86 -15.59
N ALA A 175 13.27 -11.79 -14.27
CA ALA A 175 14.27 -11.37 -13.30
C ALA A 175 15.53 -12.24 -13.33
N SER A 176 15.38 -13.55 -13.47
CA SER A 176 16.51 -14.48 -13.65
C SER A 176 17.29 -14.15 -14.90
N GLY A 177 16.62 -13.82 -16.01
CA GLY A 177 17.26 -13.35 -17.24
C GLY A 177 18.11 -12.08 -17.01
N PHE A 178 17.60 -11.11 -16.23
CA PHE A 178 18.35 -9.91 -15.88
C PHE A 178 19.59 -10.22 -15.04
N ILE A 179 19.49 -11.15 -14.09
CA ILE A 179 20.61 -11.58 -13.25
C ILE A 179 21.70 -12.23 -14.12
N PHE A 180 21.34 -13.23 -14.92
CA PHE A 180 22.31 -13.95 -15.73
C PHE A 180 22.96 -13.07 -16.80
N TYR A 181 22.15 -12.25 -17.50
CA TYR A 181 22.68 -11.35 -18.53
C TYR A 181 23.61 -10.29 -17.96
N GLY A 182 23.24 -9.67 -16.83
CA GLY A 182 24.07 -8.66 -16.18
C GLY A 182 25.39 -9.24 -15.67
N LEU A 183 25.35 -10.44 -15.05
CA LEU A 183 26.57 -11.13 -14.62
C LEU A 183 27.48 -11.49 -15.83
N TYR A 184 26.89 -11.92 -16.94
CA TYR A 184 27.64 -12.22 -18.16
C TYR A 184 28.35 -10.97 -18.72
N GLN A 185 27.71 -9.81 -18.64
CA GLN A 185 28.29 -8.53 -19.10
C GLN A 185 29.26 -7.90 -18.08
N GLY A 186 29.39 -8.47 -16.88
CA GLY A 186 30.20 -7.88 -15.80
C GLY A 186 29.56 -6.65 -15.15
N GLU A 187 28.26 -6.43 -15.35
CA GLU A 187 27.48 -5.32 -14.81
C GLU A 187 26.87 -5.71 -13.46
N PHE A 188 26.86 -4.78 -12.48
CA PHE A 188 26.27 -5.05 -11.16
C PHE A 188 24.85 -4.50 -11.00
N ILE A 189 24.48 -3.47 -11.75
CA ILE A 189 23.18 -2.80 -11.61
C ILE A 189 22.05 -3.72 -12.07
N LEU A 190 22.19 -4.35 -13.23
CA LEU A 190 21.16 -5.20 -13.81
C LEU A 190 20.88 -6.46 -12.96
N PRO A 191 21.87 -7.20 -12.45
CA PRO A 191 21.66 -8.27 -11.47
C PRO A 191 20.99 -7.80 -10.20
N PHE A 192 21.35 -6.62 -9.67
CA PHE A 192 20.72 -6.06 -8.48
C PHE A 192 19.21 -5.78 -8.70
N ILE A 193 18.86 -5.17 -9.84
CA ILE A 193 17.47 -4.98 -10.26
C ILE A 193 16.77 -6.34 -10.39
N GLY A 194 17.42 -7.33 -11.01
CA GLY A 194 16.88 -8.68 -11.16
C GLY A 194 16.57 -9.35 -9.82
N VAL A 195 17.48 -9.29 -8.85
CA VAL A 195 17.27 -9.82 -7.49
C VAL A 195 16.08 -9.11 -6.82
N PHE A 196 16.02 -7.79 -6.91
CA PHE A 196 14.91 -7.01 -6.36
C PHE A 196 13.56 -7.42 -6.94
N VAL A 197 13.47 -7.55 -8.27
CA VAL A 197 12.26 -7.99 -8.98
C VAL A 197 11.88 -9.42 -8.60
N PHE A 198 12.86 -10.32 -8.52
CA PHE A 198 12.65 -11.72 -8.14
C PHE A 198 12.04 -11.84 -6.73
N VAL A 199 12.62 -11.14 -5.76
CA VAL A 199 12.18 -11.17 -4.36
C VAL A 199 10.78 -10.56 -4.23
N THR A 200 10.54 -9.39 -4.83
CA THR A 200 9.25 -8.71 -4.75
C THR A 200 8.13 -9.49 -5.44
N ALA A 201 8.40 -10.14 -6.57
CA ALA A 201 7.45 -11.02 -7.23
C ALA A 201 7.11 -12.24 -6.36
N ALA A 202 8.10 -12.84 -5.68
CA ALA A 202 7.88 -13.93 -4.75
C ALA A 202 7.05 -13.50 -3.53
N MET A 203 7.31 -12.30 -3.00
CA MET A 203 6.56 -11.72 -1.88
C MET A 203 5.10 -11.50 -2.25
N GLU A 204 4.80 -10.98 -3.45
CA GLU A 204 3.42 -10.74 -3.90
C GLU A 204 2.60 -12.04 -3.93
N TYR A 205 3.18 -13.12 -4.44
CA TYR A 205 2.51 -14.43 -4.42
C TYR A 205 2.30 -14.95 -2.98
N ARG A 206 3.29 -14.80 -2.10
CA ARG A 206 3.16 -15.22 -0.69
C ARG A 206 2.05 -14.44 0.03
N ASN A 207 1.99 -13.13 -0.19
CA ASN A 207 0.97 -12.27 0.39
C ASN A 207 -0.43 -12.66 -0.12
N MET A 208 -0.59 -12.89 -1.42
CA MET A 208 -1.85 -13.34 -2.00
C MET A 208 -2.27 -14.72 -1.45
N LYS A 209 -1.31 -15.65 -1.27
CA LYS A 209 -1.57 -16.98 -0.69
C LYS A 209 -2.07 -16.87 0.75
N ARG A 210 -1.43 -16.02 1.57
CA ARG A 210 -1.87 -15.76 2.95
C ARG A 210 -3.27 -15.14 2.97
N PHE A 211 -3.51 -14.13 2.15
CA PHE A 211 -4.81 -13.48 2.03
C PHE A 211 -5.90 -14.47 1.59
N SER A 212 -5.63 -15.30 0.59
CA SER A 212 -6.58 -16.33 0.12
C SER A 212 -6.86 -17.39 1.20
N ALA A 213 -5.87 -17.77 1.98
CA ALA A 213 -6.06 -18.70 3.11
C ALA A 213 -6.92 -18.05 4.20
N ALA A 214 -6.65 -16.80 4.57
CA ALA A 214 -7.46 -16.05 5.53
C ALA A 214 -8.90 -15.81 5.04
N GLN A 215 -9.10 -15.62 3.74
CA GLN A 215 -10.43 -15.48 3.13
C GLN A 215 -11.25 -16.77 3.16
N SER A 216 -10.61 -17.95 3.17
CA SER A 216 -11.28 -19.24 3.28
C SER A 216 -11.68 -19.60 4.72
N GLN A 217 -11.08 -18.95 5.72
CA GLN A 217 -11.36 -19.21 7.14
C GLN A 217 -12.42 -18.23 7.65
N LYS A 218 -13.43 -18.78 8.33
CA LYS A 218 -14.46 -17.98 9.00
C LYS A 218 -13.97 -17.51 10.36
N ILE A 219 -14.40 -16.31 10.75
CA ILE A 219 -14.04 -15.72 12.04
C ILE A 219 -14.52 -16.51 13.23
N LEU A 220 -15.52 -17.36 13.07
CA LEU A 220 -16.08 -18.17 14.16
C LEU A 220 -15.00 -18.98 14.91
N HIS A 221 -13.94 -19.42 14.22
CA HIS A 221 -12.86 -20.19 14.83
C HIS A 221 -11.94 -19.40 15.75
N ILE A 222 -11.89 -18.07 15.58
CA ILE A 222 -11.07 -17.14 16.38
C ILE A 222 -11.92 -16.25 17.28
N THR A 223 -13.26 -16.40 17.22
CA THR A 223 -14.20 -15.68 18.08
C THR A 223 -14.04 -16.13 19.53
N ARG A 224 -13.83 -15.17 20.41
CA ARG A 224 -13.76 -15.42 21.86
C ARG A 224 -15.13 -15.19 22.49
N PRO A 225 -15.54 -16.01 23.44
CA PRO A 225 -16.80 -15.80 24.15
C PRO A 225 -16.77 -14.45 24.87
N VAL A 226 -17.86 -13.69 24.77
CA VAL A 226 -18.00 -12.44 25.51
C VAL A 226 -18.46 -12.78 26.92
N LYS A 227 -17.76 -12.22 27.92
CA LYS A 227 -18.24 -12.22 29.29
C LYS A 227 -19.35 -11.16 29.41
N PRO A 228 -20.54 -11.47 29.90
CA PRO A 228 -21.63 -10.53 29.97
C PRO A 228 -21.27 -9.39 30.92
N LEU A 229 -21.19 -8.18 30.38
CA LEU A 229 -20.98 -6.92 31.10
C LEU A 229 -22.03 -5.93 30.60
N PHE A 230 -22.90 -5.47 31.48
CA PHE A 230 -23.99 -4.59 31.11
C PHE A 230 -23.69 -3.13 31.45
N VAL A 231 -24.36 -2.23 30.73
CA VAL A 231 -24.17 -0.79 30.89
C VAL A 231 -24.46 -0.26 32.29
N ASP A 232 -25.39 -0.89 32.98
CA ASP A 232 -25.80 -0.55 34.35
C ASP A 232 -25.14 -1.42 35.43
N ASP A 233 -24.17 -2.25 35.04
CA ASP A 233 -23.36 -2.98 36.02
C ASP A 233 -22.47 -2.01 36.81
N PRO A 234 -22.20 -2.28 38.08
CA PRO A 234 -21.23 -1.52 38.87
C PRO A 234 -19.81 -1.82 38.40
N ILE A 235 -18.91 -0.85 38.53
CA ILE A 235 -17.55 -0.94 37.98
C ILE A 235 -16.74 -2.12 38.56
N HIS A 236 -16.96 -2.50 39.80
CA HIS A 236 -16.27 -3.65 40.42
C HIS A 236 -16.48 -4.96 39.64
N ARG A 237 -17.58 -5.08 38.85
CA ARG A 237 -17.85 -6.23 37.99
C ARG A 237 -16.79 -6.37 36.91
N VAL A 238 -16.23 -5.27 36.44
CA VAL A 238 -15.13 -5.27 35.44
C VAL A 238 -13.89 -5.92 36.07
N TYR A 239 -13.53 -5.52 37.29
CA TYR A 239 -12.37 -6.08 38.02
C TYR A 239 -12.53 -7.57 38.30
N GLU A 240 -13.71 -8.03 38.72
CA GLU A 240 -14.01 -9.46 38.85
C GLU A 240 -13.79 -10.25 37.56
N LEU A 241 -14.18 -9.67 36.40
CA LEU A 241 -13.98 -10.28 35.09
C LEU A 241 -12.51 -10.31 34.70
N LEU A 242 -11.71 -9.35 35.17
CA LEU A 242 -10.29 -9.25 34.88
C LEU A 242 -9.43 -10.16 35.77
N GLU A 243 -9.83 -10.51 36.98
CA GLU A 243 -9.10 -11.44 37.84
C GLU A 243 -8.76 -12.77 37.14
N ASN A 244 -9.60 -13.18 36.19
CA ASN A 244 -9.47 -14.42 35.45
C ASN A 244 -9.17 -14.22 33.95
N SER A 245 -8.73 -13.02 33.51
CA SER A 245 -8.40 -12.75 32.11
C SER A 245 -7.50 -11.53 31.95
N ASP A 246 -6.53 -11.63 31.02
CA ASP A 246 -5.69 -10.52 30.57
C ASP A 246 -6.37 -9.72 29.43
N ASP A 247 -7.68 -9.46 29.57
CA ASP A 247 -8.45 -8.81 28.53
C ASP A 247 -8.30 -7.28 28.60
N ASN A 248 -7.61 -6.69 27.62
CA ASN A 248 -7.44 -5.23 27.53
C ASN A 248 -8.72 -4.49 27.13
N HIS A 249 -9.71 -5.19 26.60
CA HIS A 249 -10.98 -4.60 26.15
C HIS A 249 -12.13 -5.56 26.45
N LEU A 250 -13.21 -5.05 27.04
CA LEU A 250 -14.44 -5.79 27.33
C LEU A 250 -15.62 -5.14 26.59
N ILE A 251 -16.45 -5.94 25.93
CA ILE A 251 -17.65 -5.46 25.26
C ILE A 251 -18.74 -5.19 26.30
N VAL A 252 -19.41 -4.04 26.16
CA VAL A 252 -20.54 -3.64 27.00
C VAL A 252 -21.85 -3.85 26.23
N LEU A 253 -22.80 -4.46 26.93
CA LEU A 253 -24.11 -4.83 26.41
C LEU A 253 -25.21 -3.94 27.00
N ASN A 254 -26.29 -3.77 26.25
CA ASN A 254 -27.56 -3.26 26.78
C ASN A 254 -28.44 -4.42 27.29
N ASP A 255 -29.59 -4.07 27.88
CA ASP A 255 -30.58 -5.03 28.37
C ASP A 255 -31.13 -6.00 27.32
N LYS A 256 -30.94 -5.69 26.03
CA LYS A 256 -31.32 -6.53 24.91
C LYS A 256 -30.18 -7.42 24.39
N TYR A 257 -29.08 -7.51 25.13
CA TYR A 257 -27.87 -8.24 24.76
C TYR A 257 -27.23 -7.75 23.43
N GLN A 258 -27.40 -6.47 23.09
CA GLN A 258 -26.76 -5.85 21.95
C GLN A 258 -25.49 -5.15 22.42
N ALA A 259 -24.42 -5.24 21.65
CA ALA A 259 -23.17 -4.56 21.91
C ALA A 259 -23.29 -3.06 21.62
N ILE A 260 -23.10 -2.22 22.66
CA ILE A 260 -23.27 -0.76 22.55
C ILE A 260 -21.98 0.02 22.71
N GLY A 261 -20.94 -0.63 23.22
CA GLY A 261 -19.64 -0.03 23.44
C GLY A 261 -18.63 -1.02 24.00
N TYR A 262 -17.50 -0.50 24.44
CA TYR A 262 -16.47 -1.29 25.10
C TYR A 262 -15.79 -0.51 26.21
N ILE A 263 -15.16 -1.22 27.14
CA ILE A 263 -14.27 -0.66 28.17
C ILE A 263 -12.82 -0.95 27.75
N ASP A 264 -11.97 0.06 27.80
CA ASP A 264 -10.52 -0.05 27.73
C ASP A 264 -9.98 -0.24 29.16
N THR A 265 -9.63 -1.48 29.50
CA THR A 265 -9.22 -1.83 30.87
C THR A 265 -7.90 -1.20 31.29
N CYS A 266 -7.06 -0.81 30.28
CA CYS A 266 -5.82 -0.09 30.58
C CYS A 266 -6.02 1.33 31.11
N LYS A 267 -7.22 1.89 30.97
CA LYS A 267 -7.58 3.23 31.43
C LYS A 267 -8.32 3.25 32.78
N LEU A 268 -8.61 2.08 33.33
CA LEU A 268 -9.25 1.98 34.65
C LEU A 268 -8.27 2.34 35.76
N VAL A 269 -8.75 3.07 36.76
CA VAL A 269 -7.98 3.46 37.92
C VAL A 269 -8.29 2.50 39.07
N PRO A 270 -7.31 1.85 39.72
CA PRO A 270 -7.56 0.88 40.77
C PRO A 270 -8.36 1.41 41.96
N GLU A 271 -8.32 2.72 42.18
CA GLU A 271 -9.07 3.37 43.28
C GLU A 271 -10.59 3.31 43.11
N ASP A 272 -11.06 3.09 41.86
CA ASP A 272 -12.49 3.01 41.53
C ASP A 272 -13.08 1.62 41.84
N GLU A 273 -12.24 0.61 42.09
CA GLU A 273 -12.66 -0.79 42.27
C GLU A 273 -13.64 -0.95 43.45
N SER A 274 -13.41 -0.24 44.55
CA SER A 274 -14.20 -0.35 45.78
C SER A 274 -15.38 0.62 45.87
N ASP A 275 -15.49 1.57 44.93
CA ASP A 275 -16.52 2.60 44.94
C ASP A 275 -17.76 2.17 44.14
N SER A 276 -18.78 1.71 44.86
CA SER A 276 -20.06 1.25 44.29
C SER A 276 -20.88 2.35 43.58
N ARG A 277 -20.42 3.60 43.62
CA ARG A 277 -21.11 4.71 42.93
C ARG A 277 -20.79 4.76 41.45
N PHE A 278 -19.68 4.18 41.03
CA PHE A 278 -19.27 4.15 39.63
C PHE A 278 -19.90 2.97 38.87
N MET A 279 -20.44 3.28 37.72
CA MET A 279 -21.08 2.30 36.83
C MET A 279 -20.25 2.11 35.55
N VAL A 280 -20.46 0.99 34.87
CA VAL A 280 -19.83 0.66 33.56
C VAL A 280 -20.06 1.77 32.52
N ARG A 281 -21.24 2.40 32.52
CA ARG A 281 -21.57 3.51 31.60
C ARG A 281 -20.69 4.75 31.76
N ASP A 282 -20.07 4.95 32.93
CA ASP A 282 -19.24 6.14 33.22
C ASP A 282 -17.85 6.01 32.58
N TYR A 283 -17.41 4.77 32.32
CA TYR A 283 -16.10 4.43 31.74
C TYR A 283 -16.20 3.87 30.32
N MET A 284 -17.41 3.57 29.84
CA MET A 284 -17.62 2.97 28.54
C MET A 284 -17.31 3.94 27.39
N ILE A 285 -16.57 3.46 26.42
CA ILE A 285 -16.42 4.13 25.12
C ILE A 285 -17.59 3.68 24.25
N GLN A 286 -18.43 4.64 23.83
CA GLN A 286 -19.60 4.37 23.01
C GLN A 286 -19.20 3.93 21.60
N GLY A 287 -19.97 2.99 21.07
CA GLY A 287 -19.79 2.44 19.74
C GLY A 287 -18.86 1.24 19.71
N VAL A 288 -19.28 0.23 18.99
CA VAL A 288 -18.51 -0.97 18.65
C VAL A 288 -18.97 -1.43 17.28
N LYS A 289 -18.05 -1.92 16.48
CA LYS A 289 -18.41 -2.48 15.17
C LYS A 289 -18.91 -3.90 15.37
N GLU A 290 -20.06 -4.20 14.78
CA GLU A 290 -20.56 -5.57 14.68
C GLU A 290 -20.15 -6.18 13.36
N VAL A 291 -19.72 -7.45 13.40
CA VAL A 291 -19.38 -8.28 12.24
C VAL A 291 -20.15 -9.59 12.31
N HIS A 292 -20.68 -10.01 11.18
CA HIS A 292 -21.44 -11.23 11.11
C HIS A 292 -20.52 -12.47 11.20
N TYR A 293 -20.91 -13.51 11.93
CA TYR A 293 -20.11 -14.71 12.18
C TYR A 293 -19.64 -15.46 10.91
N THR A 294 -20.32 -15.24 9.78
CA THR A 294 -19.95 -15.82 8.48
C THR A 294 -18.84 -15.06 7.76
N ALA A 295 -18.44 -13.89 8.27
CA ALA A 295 -17.37 -13.11 7.67
C ALA A 295 -16.07 -13.91 7.65
N SER A 296 -15.19 -13.61 6.69
CA SER A 296 -13.86 -14.20 6.63
C SER A 296 -12.88 -13.44 7.53
N ILE A 297 -11.83 -14.10 7.99
CA ILE A 297 -10.75 -13.46 8.75
C ILE A 297 -10.16 -12.30 7.93
N ALA A 298 -9.99 -12.47 6.61
CA ALA A 298 -9.46 -11.42 5.75
C ALA A 298 -10.38 -10.19 5.65
N ASP A 299 -11.69 -10.37 5.64
CA ASP A 299 -12.63 -9.25 5.59
C ASP A 299 -12.62 -8.48 6.92
N VAL A 300 -12.55 -9.18 8.06
CA VAL A 300 -12.48 -8.56 9.38
C VAL A 300 -11.14 -7.85 9.62
N ALA A 301 -10.02 -8.42 9.13
CA ALA A 301 -8.72 -7.73 9.17
C ALA A 301 -8.77 -6.37 8.47
N LEU A 302 -9.43 -6.31 7.32
CA LEU A 302 -9.62 -5.07 6.57
C LEU A 302 -10.56 -4.09 7.28
N GLU A 303 -11.60 -4.58 7.99
CA GLU A 303 -12.48 -3.72 8.78
C GLU A 303 -11.73 -3.07 9.97
N PHE A 304 -10.79 -3.79 10.61
CA PHE A 304 -9.94 -3.20 11.66
C PHE A 304 -9.01 -2.09 11.13
N GLU A 305 -8.58 -2.15 9.86
CA GLU A 305 -7.82 -1.05 9.25
C GLU A 305 -8.68 0.19 8.98
N ASP A 306 -9.98 0.00 8.73
CA ASP A 306 -10.90 1.07 8.38
C ASP A 306 -11.59 1.72 9.59
N HIS A 307 -11.62 1.05 10.74
CA HIS A 307 -12.29 1.50 11.95
C HIS A 307 -11.34 1.61 13.15
N PRO A 308 -11.47 2.66 13.99
CA PRO A 308 -10.58 2.90 15.13
C PRO A 308 -10.84 2.00 16.34
N TYR A 309 -11.76 1.04 16.24
CA TYR A 309 -12.13 0.19 17.35
C TYR A 309 -11.12 -0.95 17.56
N PRO A 310 -10.63 -1.18 18.78
CA PRO A 310 -9.66 -2.24 19.05
C PRO A 310 -10.29 -3.64 19.13
N ILE A 311 -11.62 -3.69 19.23
CA ILE A 311 -12.41 -4.91 19.38
C ILE A 311 -13.70 -4.81 18.57
N PHE A 312 -14.11 -5.91 17.94
CA PHE A 312 -15.38 -6.03 17.24
C PHE A 312 -16.28 -7.04 17.91
N ALA A 313 -17.57 -6.78 17.90
CA ALA A 313 -18.59 -7.73 18.31
C ALA A 313 -18.91 -8.70 17.17
N VAL A 314 -18.99 -9.99 17.46
CA VAL A 314 -19.39 -11.03 16.49
C VAL A 314 -20.81 -11.44 16.78
N SER A 315 -21.70 -11.23 15.82
CA SER A 315 -23.14 -11.50 16.00
C SER A 315 -23.68 -12.41 14.89
N THR A 316 -24.79 -13.06 15.22
CA THR A 316 -25.78 -13.53 14.22
C THR A 316 -26.82 -12.45 14.02
N ASP A 317 -27.82 -12.68 13.15
CA ASP A 317 -28.90 -11.73 12.93
C ASP A 317 -29.66 -11.35 14.23
N ASN A 318 -29.61 -12.19 15.27
CA ASN A 318 -30.38 -12.00 16.51
C ASN A 318 -29.56 -12.05 17.80
N TYR A 319 -28.33 -12.59 17.82
CA TYR A 319 -27.57 -12.85 19.02
C TYR A 319 -26.10 -12.50 18.87
N LEU A 320 -25.52 -11.93 19.96
CA LEU A 320 -24.08 -11.80 20.10
C LEU A 320 -23.46 -13.17 20.38
N LEU A 321 -22.49 -13.58 19.57
CA LEU A 321 -21.76 -14.84 19.74
C LEU A 321 -20.46 -14.67 20.50
N GLY A 322 -19.80 -13.53 20.34
CA GLY A 322 -18.49 -13.32 20.90
C GLY A 322 -17.84 -12.02 20.48
N SER A 323 -16.54 -11.95 20.62
CA SER A 323 -15.71 -10.81 20.23
C SER A 323 -14.46 -11.25 19.49
N ILE A 324 -13.92 -10.35 18.68
CA ILE A 324 -12.62 -10.49 18.01
C ILE A 324 -11.82 -9.23 18.28
N ARG A 325 -10.55 -9.37 18.62
CA ARG A 325 -9.60 -8.29 18.81
C ARG A 325 -8.73 -8.13 17.57
N GLN A 326 -8.17 -6.94 17.40
CA GLN A 326 -7.24 -6.64 16.33
C GLN A 326 -6.05 -7.63 16.31
N ASN A 327 -5.50 -7.98 17.47
CA ASN A 327 -4.36 -8.91 17.60
C ASN A 327 -4.70 -10.37 17.27
N ASP A 328 -5.97 -10.76 17.21
CA ASP A 328 -6.39 -12.12 16.83
C ASP A 328 -6.41 -12.30 15.32
N VAL A 329 -6.34 -11.19 14.55
CA VAL A 329 -6.55 -11.17 13.08
C VAL A 329 -5.29 -10.74 12.33
N LEU A 330 -4.44 -9.91 12.93
CA LEU A 330 -3.17 -9.41 12.38
C LEU A 330 -1.99 -10.27 12.81
#